data_9ebd1774088519b4be7b33584128ab57
#
_entry.id   9ebd1774088519b4be7b33584128ab57
#
_cell.length_a   1.000
_cell.length_b   1.000
_cell.length_c   1.000
_cell.angle_alpha   90.00
_cell.angle_beta   90.00
_cell.angle_gamma   90.00
#
_symmetry.space_group_name_H-M   'P 1'
#
loop_
_entity.id
_entity.type
_entity.pdbx_description
1 polymer ?
#
loop_
_entity_poly.entity_id
_entity_poly.type
_entity_poly.pdbx_seq_one_letter_code
_entity_poly.pdbx_strand_id
1 'polypeptide(L)'
;MNLNQLIKAAVLGGALCTACFAGAGPKGCLTPLKPVPSAEQLEWHDMEMYAFVHFTINTFTGKEWGYGDEKPELFHPSDFDADDLVRTLADAGFKGVVLTCKHHDGFCLWPTKTTLHSVAASPWKQGKGDVVKEVSRACGKYGVRFGVYLSPWDRNAASYGTPDYIRMYRQQLKELATGYGSIFLAWFDGANGGDGYYGGARERRSIDRSAYYDWKATWGELKKRQPGAVIFSDVGPDVRWVGNESGYAGYPCWATYTPVPLQAGTEPAPGTVRYRLGTEGTMDGKYWIPAEVDVSIRPGWF
;
A
#
# COMPACT_ATOMS: atom_id res chain seq x y z
N MET A 1 30.66 45.53 1.14
CA MET A 1 30.40 44.44 2.12
C MET A 1 31.06 43.18 1.60
N ASN A 2 31.97 42.58 2.33
CA ASN A 2 32.83 41.47 1.84
C ASN A 2 32.10 40.14 1.96
N LEU A 3 32.31 39.24 1.01
CA LEU A 3 31.64 37.93 0.91
C LEU A 3 31.69 37.12 2.24
N ASN A 4 32.77 37.31 3.03
CA ASN A 4 32.91 36.70 4.36
C ASN A 4 31.93 37.21 5.43
N GLN A 5 31.31 38.37 5.24
CA GLN A 5 30.31 38.91 6.15
C GLN A 5 28.90 38.39 5.81
N LEU A 6 28.64 38.05 4.52
CA LEU A 6 27.42 37.41 4.10
C LEU A 6 27.34 35.93 4.55
N ILE A 7 28.46 35.22 4.55
CA ILE A 7 28.53 33.82 5.02
C ILE A 7 28.31 33.74 6.56
N LYS A 8 28.82 34.71 7.32
CA LYS A 8 28.59 34.75 8.79
C LYS A 8 27.15 35.10 9.16
N ALA A 9 26.42 35.88 8.34
CA ALA A 9 25.02 36.17 8.55
C ALA A 9 24.09 34.99 8.21
N ALA A 10 24.48 34.14 7.23
CA ALA A 10 23.74 32.95 6.87
C ALA A 10 23.89 31.80 7.86
N VAL A 11 25.02 31.73 8.58
CA VAL A 11 25.27 30.68 9.60
C VAL A 11 24.59 31.01 10.95
N LEU A 12 24.32 32.29 11.25
CA LEU A 12 23.57 32.69 12.44
C LEU A 12 22.03 32.57 12.28
N GLY A 13 21.52 32.52 11.05
CA GLY A 13 20.10 32.31 10.78
C GLY A 13 19.66 30.85 10.85
N GLY A 14 20.58 29.90 10.71
CA GLY A 14 20.29 28.45 10.70
C GLY A 14 20.27 27.77 12.09
N ALA A 15 20.70 28.46 13.13
CA ALA A 15 20.81 27.88 14.49
C ALA A 15 19.59 28.17 15.41
N LEU A 16 18.56 28.87 14.93
CA LEU A 16 17.38 29.23 15.75
C LEU A 16 16.15 28.35 15.53
N CYS A 17 16.20 27.33 14.68
CA CYS A 17 15.04 26.47 14.40
C CYS A 17 15.06 25.10 15.09
N THR A 18 16.11 24.72 15.84
CA THR A 18 16.18 23.40 16.49
C THR A 18 15.89 23.41 18.00
N ALA A 19 15.55 24.54 18.59
CA ALA A 19 15.28 24.66 20.03
C ALA A 19 13.80 24.74 20.45
N CYS A 20 12.84 24.53 19.52
CA CYS A 20 11.41 24.69 19.82
C CYS A 20 10.65 23.38 20.11
N PHE A 21 11.31 22.24 20.33
CA PHE A 21 10.64 20.97 20.59
C PHE A 21 10.78 20.39 22.01
N ALA A 22 11.30 21.14 22.94
CA ALA A 22 11.30 20.70 24.34
C ALA A 22 10.99 21.91 25.25
N GLY A 23 9.74 22.11 25.57
CA GLY A 23 9.27 23.07 26.59
C GLY A 23 8.17 23.99 26.09
N ALA A 24 7.03 23.98 26.77
CA ALA A 24 5.86 24.86 26.70
C ALA A 24 5.74 25.71 25.43
N GLY A 25 4.92 25.27 24.48
CA GLY A 25 4.60 26.06 23.29
C GLY A 25 4.19 27.48 23.63
N PRO A 26 4.25 28.42 22.66
CA PRO A 26 3.92 29.81 22.88
C PRO A 26 2.56 29.96 23.58
N LYS A 27 2.50 30.80 24.60
CA LYS A 27 1.21 31.10 25.29
C LYS A 27 0.16 31.51 24.26
N GLY A 28 -0.87 30.68 24.09
CA GLY A 28 -1.94 30.86 23.11
C GLY A 28 -2.07 29.80 22.05
N CYS A 29 -1.20 28.76 22.02
CA CYS A 29 -1.41 27.61 21.14
C CYS A 29 -2.58 26.78 21.65
N LEU A 30 -3.62 26.64 20.80
CA LEU A 30 -4.78 25.80 21.12
C LEU A 30 -4.32 24.34 21.22
N THR A 31 -4.73 23.65 22.27
CA THR A 31 -4.54 22.19 22.36
C THR A 31 -5.42 21.53 21.31
N PRO A 32 -4.86 20.72 20.39
CA PRO A 32 -5.66 20.02 19.39
C PRO A 32 -6.68 19.11 20.05
N LEU A 33 -7.90 19.09 19.51
CA LEU A 33 -8.91 18.09 19.89
C LEU A 33 -8.50 16.72 19.35
N LYS A 34 -8.62 15.69 20.19
CA LYS A 34 -8.38 14.31 19.76
C LYS A 34 -9.57 13.73 19.01
N PRO A 35 -9.36 12.78 18.09
CA PRO A 35 -8.06 12.22 17.67
C PRO A 35 -7.26 13.16 16.76
N VAL A 36 -5.92 13.08 16.82
CA VAL A 36 -5.00 13.86 15.98
C VAL A 36 -4.22 12.90 15.05
N PRO A 37 -3.81 13.35 13.85
CA PRO A 37 -3.00 12.57 12.95
C PRO A 37 -1.59 12.29 13.54
N SER A 38 -0.97 11.20 13.10
CA SER A 38 0.45 10.97 13.28
C SER A 38 1.26 11.81 12.27
N ALA A 39 2.59 11.88 12.47
CA ALA A 39 3.47 12.56 11.53
C ALA A 39 3.43 11.90 10.15
N GLU A 40 3.43 10.57 10.10
CA GLU A 40 3.37 9.78 8.87
C GLU A 40 2.06 9.98 8.13
N GLN A 41 0.94 10.09 8.85
CA GLN A 41 -0.37 10.40 8.25
C GLN A 41 -0.40 11.81 7.67
N LEU A 42 0.24 12.79 8.32
CA LEU A 42 0.36 14.15 7.78
C LEU A 42 1.23 14.15 6.51
N GLU A 43 2.39 13.48 6.53
CA GLU A 43 3.24 13.35 5.35
C GLU A 43 2.51 12.67 4.18
N TRP A 44 1.70 11.65 4.46
CA TRP A 44 0.85 11.01 3.45
C TRP A 44 -0.20 12.00 2.91
N HIS A 45 -0.85 12.75 3.78
CA HIS A 45 -1.88 13.72 3.41
C HIS A 45 -1.30 14.85 2.53
N ASP A 46 -0.09 15.32 2.83
CA ASP A 46 0.60 16.36 2.06
C ASP A 46 1.04 15.87 0.65
N MET A 47 1.03 14.57 0.40
CA MET A 47 1.26 14.04 -0.94
C MET A 47 0.11 14.33 -1.89
N GLU A 48 -1.12 14.44 -1.40
CA GLU A 48 -2.36 14.73 -2.13
C GLU A 48 -2.70 13.68 -3.20
N MET A 49 -1.73 13.32 -4.05
CA MET A 49 -1.93 12.41 -5.18
C MET A 49 -0.72 11.50 -5.39
N TYR A 50 -0.97 10.22 -5.56
CA TYR A 50 0.01 9.23 -6.00
C TYR A 50 -0.62 8.25 -7.00
N ALA A 51 0.21 7.64 -7.82
CA ALA A 51 -0.21 6.70 -8.83
C ALA A 51 -0.31 5.28 -8.25
N PHE A 52 -1.34 4.54 -8.65
CA PHE A 52 -1.49 3.12 -8.36
C PHE A 52 -1.24 2.34 -9.66
N VAL A 53 -0.09 1.67 -9.75
CA VAL A 53 0.34 0.96 -10.95
C VAL A 53 -0.07 -0.50 -10.87
N HIS A 54 -1.10 -0.85 -11.66
CA HIS A 54 -1.54 -2.23 -11.86
C HIS A 54 -0.80 -2.82 -13.07
N PHE A 55 0.24 -3.58 -12.77
CA PHE A 55 1.04 -4.28 -13.77
C PHE A 55 1.44 -5.63 -13.20
N THR A 56 0.80 -6.70 -13.65
CA THR A 56 1.06 -8.09 -13.23
C THR A 56 0.90 -9.03 -14.42
N ILE A 57 0.85 -10.33 -14.19
CA ILE A 57 0.52 -11.32 -15.21
C ILE A 57 -0.86 -11.07 -15.83
N ASN A 58 -1.78 -10.42 -15.10
CA ASN A 58 -3.11 -10.07 -15.59
C ASN A 58 -3.08 -9.09 -16.77
N THR A 59 -2.07 -8.23 -16.85
CA THR A 59 -1.83 -7.36 -18.01
C THR A 59 -1.74 -8.14 -19.32
N PHE A 60 -1.25 -9.40 -19.27
CA PHE A 60 -1.08 -10.26 -20.44
C PHE A 60 -2.27 -11.18 -20.71
N THR A 61 -3.24 -11.24 -19.80
CA THR A 61 -4.44 -12.08 -19.95
C THR A 61 -5.72 -11.27 -20.17
N GLY A 62 -5.66 -9.96 -19.90
CA GLY A 62 -6.84 -9.08 -19.93
C GLY A 62 -7.88 -9.42 -18.86
N LYS A 63 -7.48 -10.10 -17.79
CA LYS A 63 -8.35 -10.47 -16.68
C LYS A 63 -8.14 -9.53 -15.51
N GLU A 64 -9.22 -9.01 -14.94
CA GLU A 64 -9.20 -8.11 -13.80
C GLU A 64 -8.52 -8.74 -12.57
N TRP A 65 -8.85 -9.97 -12.23
CA TRP A 65 -8.33 -10.63 -11.03
C TRP A 65 -7.43 -11.82 -11.31
N GLY A 66 -7.40 -12.33 -12.55
CA GLY A 66 -6.80 -13.63 -12.84
C GLY A 66 -7.55 -14.77 -12.17
N TYR A 67 -7.05 -15.99 -12.24
CA TYR A 67 -7.65 -17.15 -11.61
C TYR A 67 -6.67 -17.91 -10.70
N GLY A 68 -5.37 -17.62 -10.83
CA GLY A 68 -4.29 -18.31 -10.13
C GLY A 68 -3.70 -19.49 -10.92
N ASP A 69 -4.20 -19.75 -12.13
CA ASP A 69 -3.69 -20.76 -13.06
C ASP A 69 -2.90 -20.17 -14.24
N GLU A 70 -2.69 -18.88 -14.22
CA GLU A 70 -1.88 -18.16 -15.20
C GLU A 70 -0.43 -18.71 -15.16
N LYS A 71 0.05 -19.16 -16.32
CA LYS A 71 1.41 -19.70 -16.40
C LYS A 71 2.43 -18.57 -16.35
N PRO A 72 3.50 -18.67 -15.55
CA PRO A 72 4.56 -17.65 -15.46
C PRO A 72 5.16 -17.25 -16.81
N GLU A 73 5.13 -18.17 -17.80
CA GLU A 73 5.63 -17.92 -19.16
C GLU A 73 4.86 -16.82 -19.89
N LEU A 74 3.62 -16.50 -19.48
CA LEU A 74 2.84 -15.40 -20.04
C LEU A 74 3.43 -14.04 -19.66
N PHE A 75 4.15 -13.95 -18.54
CA PHE A 75 4.79 -12.71 -18.13
C PHE A 75 6.08 -12.48 -18.91
N HIS A 76 5.94 -11.79 -20.04
CA HIS A 76 7.05 -11.51 -20.94
C HIS A 76 6.95 -10.11 -21.54
N PRO A 77 7.05 -9.04 -20.74
CA PRO A 77 7.02 -7.68 -21.24
C PRO A 77 8.20 -7.39 -22.16
N SER A 78 7.94 -6.92 -23.40
CA SER A 78 8.97 -6.55 -24.39
C SER A 78 9.59 -5.20 -24.09
N ASP A 79 8.77 -4.23 -23.65
CA ASP A 79 9.10 -2.81 -23.58
C ASP A 79 8.89 -2.21 -22.17
N PHE A 80 8.97 -3.03 -21.14
CA PHE A 80 8.86 -2.51 -19.79
C PHE A 80 10.09 -1.69 -19.41
N ASP A 81 9.88 -0.40 -19.21
CA ASP A 81 10.87 0.57 -18.74
C ASP A 81 10.36 1.28 -17.48
N ALA A 82 10.90 0.89 -16.33
CA ALA A 82 10.54 1.47 -15.06
C ALA A 82 10.96 2.94 -14.92
N ASP A 83 12.07 3.33 -15.57
CA ASP A 83 12.55 4.71 -15.57
C ASP A 83 11.58 5.62 -16.32
N ASP A 84 11.14 5.20 -17.52
CA ASP A 84 10.18 5.98 -18.32
C ASP A 84 8.82 6.07 -17.63
N LEU A 85 8.34 4.96 -17.05
CA LEU A 85 7.09 4.93 -16.28
C LEU A 85 7.12 5.93 -15.12
N VAL A 86 8.13 5.84 -14.26
CA VAL A 86 8.18 6.67 -13.04
C VAL A 86 8.49 8.13 -13.40
N ARG A 87 9.35 8.39 -14.39
CA ARG A 87 9.62 9.75 -14.90
C ARG A 87 8.32 10.39 -15.40
N THR A 88 7.53 9.68 -16.20
CA THR A 88 6.26 10.19 -16.72
C THR A 88 5.29 10.56 -15.58
N LEU A 89 5.19 9.72 -14.55
CA LEU A 89 4.38 10.03 -13.38
C LEU A 89 4.91 11.21 -12.58
N ALA A 90 6.23 11.30 -12.38
CA ALA A 90 6.87 12.44 -11.72
C ALA A 90 6.63 13.75 -12.48
N ASP A 91 6.80 13.75 -13.80
CA ASP A 91 6.57 14.90 -14.69
C ASP A 91 5.08 15.34 -14.65
N ALA A 92 4.15 14.40 -14.44
CA ALA A 92 2.73 14.67 -14.23
C ALA A 92 2.38 15.17 -12.81
N GLY A 93 3.36 15.26 -11.89
CA GLY A 93 3.18 15.79 -10.55
C GLY A 93 2.81 14.76 -9.47
N PHE A 94 2.82 13.46 -9.79
CA PHE A 94 2.61 12.43 -8.78
C PHE A 94 3.78 12.38 -7.81
N LYS A 95 3.48 12.36 -6.50
CA LYS A 95 4.50 12.36 -5.44
C LYS A 95 4.85 10.96 -4.93
N GLY A 96 4.07 9.96 -5.33
CA GLY A 96 4.26 8.55 -4.97
C GLY A 96 3.76 7.59 -6.04
N VAL A 97 4.26 6.37 -5.97
CA VAL A 97 3.84 5.24 -6.80
C VAL A 97 3.61 4.04 -5.90
N VAL A 98 2.42 3.46 -5.94
CA VAL A 98 2.10 2.16 -5.34
C VAL A 98 2.10 1.12 -6.46
N LEU A 99 2.90 0.06 -6.31
CA LEU A 99 2.97 -1.04 -7.28
C LEU A 99 2.24 -2.27 -6.75
N THR A 100 1.42 -2.90 -7.60
CA THR A 100 0.85 -4.22 -7.33
C THR A 100 1.93 -5.30 -7.36
N CYS A 101 2.70 -5.45 -6.26
CA CYS A 101 3.78 -6.44 -6.18
C CYS A 101 3.28 -7.88 -6.34
N LYS A 102 2.07 -8.17 -5.84
CA LYS A 102 1.32 -9.40 -6.04
C LYS A 102 -0.17 -9.09 -6.01
N HIS A 103 -0.91 -9.41 -7.07
CA HIS A 103 -2.37 -9.30 -7.12
C HIS A 103 -3.04 -10.62 -6.71
N HIS A 104 -4.36 -10.74 -6.85
CA HIS A 104 -5.16 -11.92 -6.42
C HIS A 104 -4.78 -13.22 -7.15
N ASP A 105 -4.22 -13.13 -8.36
CA ASP A 105 -3.67 -14.27 -9.11
C ASP A 105 -2.51 -14.96 -8.39
N GLY A 106 -1.87 -14.29 -7.44
CA GLY A 106 -0.74 -14.81 -6.67
C GLY A 106 0.63 -14.66 -7.33
N PHE A 107 0.70 -14.06 -8.54
CA PHE A 107 1.97 -13.89 -9.24
C PHE A 107 2.80 -12.77 -8.62
N CYS A 108 4.02 -13.10 -8.20
CA CYS A 108 4.94 -12.16 -7.56
C CYS A 108 5.84 -11.47 -8.58
N LEU A 109 5.84 -10.13 -8.59
CA LEU A 109 6.68 -9.32 -9.47
C LEU A 109 8.15 -9.23 -9.05
N TRP A 110 8.54 -9.95 -8.01
CA TRP A 110 9.92 -10.08 -7.53
C TRP A 110 10.30 -11.55 -7.38
N PRO A 111 11.60 -11.91 -7.39
CA PRO A 111 12.06 -13.27 -7.23
C PRO A 111 11.92 -13.74 -5.76
N THR A 112 10.68 -13.89 -5.32
CA THR A 112 10.34 -14.34 -3.97
C THR A 112 10.88 -15.74 -3.70
N LYS A 113 11.20 -16.02 -2.44
CA LYS A 113 11.61 -17.38 -2.01
C LYS A 113 10.42 -18.25 -1.59
N THR A 114 9.19 -17.72 -1.66
CA THR A 114 8.01 -18.38 -1.09
C THR A 114 7.20 -19.19 -2.09
N THR A 115 7.31 -18.89 -3.38
CA THR A 115 6.59 -19.56 -4.45
C THR A 115 7.37 -19.52 -5.76
N LEU A 116 7.11 -20.47 -6.65
CA LEU A 116 7.59 -20.44 -8.03
C LEU A 116 6.70 -19.59 -8.94
N HIS A 117 5.50 -19.21 -8.49
CA HIS A 117 4.58 -18.34 -9.24
C HIS A 117 5.06 -16.89 -9.17
N SER A 118 6.12 -16.58 -9.92
CA SER A 118 6.81 -15.30 -9.85
C SER A 118 7.61 -15.01 -11.13
N VAL A 119 8.11 -13.80 -11.25
CA VAL A 119 9.00 -13.37 -12.34
C VAL A 119 10.23 -14.28 -12.51
N ALA A 120 10.68 -14.96 -11.45
CA ALA A 120 11.82 -15.89 -11.52
C ALA A 120 11.53 -17.13 -12.38
N ALA A 121 10.27 -17.51 -12.53
CA ALA A 121 9.85 -18.61 -13.40
C ALA A 121 9.41 -18.13 -14.80
N SER A 122 9.40 -16.82 -15.06
CA SER A 122 9.06 -16.26 -16.36
C SER A 122 10.27 -16.21 -17.31
N PRO A 123 10.06 -16.15 -18.65
CA PRO A 123 11.14 -15.95 -19.60
C PRO A 123 11.71 -14.52 -19.58
N TRP A 124 11.01 -13.58 -18.94
CA TRP A 124 11.44 -12.20 -18.89
C TRP A 124 12.81 -12.05 -18.21
N LYS A 125 13.74 -11.39 -18.92
CA LYS A 125 15.14 -11.25 -18.49
C LYS A 125 15.78 -12.60 -18.08
N GLN A 126 15.35 -13.70 -18.72
CA GLN A 126 15.82 -15.06 -18.43
C GLN A 126 15.61 -15.48 -16.96
N GLY A 127 14.46 -15.12 -16.37
CA GLY A 127 14.14 -15.37 -14.97
C GLY A 127 14.91 -14.52 -13.94
N LYS A 128 15.69 -13.54 -14.40
CA LYS A 128 16.47 -12.62 -13.54
C LYS A 128 15.83 -11.24 -13.34
N GLY A 129 14.62 -11.07 -13.86
CA GLY A 129 13.87 -9.82 -13.72
C GLY A 129 13.38 -9.61 -12.29
N ASP A 130 13.25 -8.36 -11.90
CA ASP A 130 12.69 -7.92 -10.62
C ASP A 130 12.03 -6.56 -10.83
N VAL A 131 10.72 -6.58 -11.15
CA VAL A 131 9.94 -5.36 -11.43
C VAL A 131 9.89 -4.46 -10.21
N VAL A 132 9.75 -5.03 -9.01
CA VAL A 132 9.69 -4.27 -7.75
C VAL A 132 10.97 -3.49 -7.55
N LYS A 133 12.12 -4.11 -7.82
CA LYS A 133 13.43 -3.47 -7.72
C LYS A 133 13.63 -2.37 -8.76
N GLU A 134 13.18 -2.59 -9.98
CA GLU A 134 13.30 -1.61 -11.07
C GLU A 134 12.45 -0.37 -10.75
N VAL A 135 11.18 -0.57 -10.36
CA VAL A 135 10.29 0.55 -10.01
C VAL A 135 10.76 1.29 -8.76
N SER A 136 11.16 0.58 -7.69
CA SER A 136 11.64 1.23 -6.46
C SER A 136 12.90 2.08 -6.69
N ARG A 137 13.82 1.61 -7.56
CA ARG A 137 15.01 2.39 -7.95
C ARG A 137 14.66 3.62 -8.79
N ALA A 138 13.75 3.47 -9.74
CA ALA A 138 13.26 4.59 -10.54
C ALA A 138 12.57 5.63 -9.64
N CYS A 139 11.77 5.21 -8.66
CA CYS A 139 11.18 6.11 -7.67
C CYS A 139 12.26 6.92 -6.93
N GLY A 140 13.31 6.25 -6.43
CA GLY A 140 14.44 6.93 -5.79
C GLY A 140 15.19 7.90 -6.72
N LYS A 141 15.33 7.56 -8.00
CA LYS A 141 16.00 8.39 -9.02
C LYS A 141 15.23 9.68 -9.31
N TYR A 142 13.91 9.61 -9.38
CA TYR A 142 13.05 10.74 -9.75
C TYR A 142 12.42 11.46 -8.56
N GLY A 143 12.81 11.11 -7.31
CA GLY A 143 12.30 11.76 -6.11
C GLY A 143 10.84 11.44 -5.80
N VAL A 144 10.32 10.34 -6.32
CA VAL A 144 8.95 9.84 -6.08
C VAL A 144 9.00 8.81 -4.95
N ARG A 145 8.04 8.83 -4.04
CA ARG A 145 7.96 7.85 -2.95
C ARG A 145 7.47 6.51 -3.47
N PHE A 146 8.04 5.41 -2.97
CA PHE A 146 7.66 4.05 -3.36
C PHE A 146 6.73 3.40 -2.33
N GLY A 147 5.62 2.83 -2.79
CA GLY A 147 4.66 2.07 -2.02
C GLY A 147 4.42 0.69 -2.62
N VAL A 148 3.91 -0.23 -1.82
CA VAL A 148 3.65 -1.61 -2.21
C VAL A 148 2.20 -1.99 -1.96
N TYR A 149 1.62 -2.73 -2.90
CA TYR A 149 0.39 -3.48 -2.72
C TYR A 149 0.73 -4.97 -2.68
N LEU A 150 0.26 -5.66 -1.66
CA LEU A 150 0.41 -7.10 -1.51
C LEU A 150 -0.95 -7.71 -1.23
N SER A 151 -1.59 -8.30 -2.25
CA SER A 151 -2.89 -8.96 -2.09
C SER A 151 -2.85 -10.01 -0.98
N PRO A 152 -3.77 -9.92 0.00
CA PRO A 152 -3.92 -10.98 0.99
C PRO A 152 -4.56 -12.23 0.40
N TRP A 153 -5.39 -12.10 -0.63
CA TRP A 153 -5.93 -13.22 -1.35
C TRP A 153 -4.91 -13.72 -2.38
N ASP A 154 -4.73 -15.03 -2.42
CA ASP A 154 -3.81 -15.69 -3.34
C ASP A 154 -4.49 -16.91 -3.94
N ARG A 155 -4.91 -16.77 -5.18
CA ARG A 155 -5.69 -17.79 -5.91
C ARG A 155 -4.80 -18.93 -6.44
N ASN A 156 -3.47 -18.75 -6.42
CA ASN A 156 -2.50 -19.79 -6.82
C ASN A 156 -2.06 -20.65 -5.63
N ALA A 157 -1.90 -20.07 -4.44
CA ALA A 157 -1.27 -20.76 -3.32
C ALA A 157 -2.08 -21.96 -2.82
N ALA A 158 -1.48 -23.16 -2.89
CA ALA A 158 -2.08 -24.39 -2.37
C ALA A 158 -2.40 -24.30 -0.86
N SER A 159 -1.63 -23.53 -0.11
CA SER A 159 -1.80 -23.35 1.32
C SER A 159 -2.83 -22.28 1.71
N TYR A 160 -3.44 -21.55 0.74
CA TYR A 160 -4.42 -20.52 1.07
C TYR A 160 -5.56 -21.06 1.95
N GLY A 161 -5.92 -20.34 2.99
CA GLY A 161 -6.91 -20.77 3.99
C GLY A 161 -6.32 -21.54 5.17
N THR A 162 -5.00 -21.79 5.19
CA THR A 162 -4.31 -22.47 6.29
C THR A 162 -3.32 -21.55 7.00
N PRO A 163 -2.83 -21.89 8.22
CA PRO A 163 -1.78 -21.12 8.89
C PRO A 163 -0.46 -21.04 8.11
N ASP A 164 -0.17 -21.99 7.22
CA ASP A 164 1.03 -21.99 6.40
C ASP A 164 1.02 -20.83 5.41
N TYR A 165 -0.14 -20.51 4.86
CA TYR A 165 -0.27 -19.35 4.00
C TYR A 165 0.03 -18.05 4.75
N ILE A 166 -0.42 -17.91 5.99
CA ILE A 166 -0.13 -16.70 6.76
C ILE A 166 1.38 -16.53 7.00
N ARG A 167 2.11 -17.64 7.23
CA ARG A 167 3.58 -17.62 7.30
C ARG A 167 4.21 -17.19 5.97
N MET A 168 3.71 -17.74 4.86
CA MET A 168 4.14 -17.37 3.52
C MET A 168 3.88 -15.89 3.22
N TYR A 169 2.67 -15.42 3.48
CA TYR A 169 2.25 -14.03 3.26
C TYR A 169 3.11 -13.04 4.06
N ARG A 170 3.33 -13.32 5.35
CA ARG A 170 4.22 -12.50 6.21
C ARG A 170 5.67 -12.55 5.74
N GLN A 171 6.14 -13.68 5.19
CA GLN A 171 7.48 -13.76 4.60
C GLN A 171 7.58 -12.90 3.34
N GLN A 172 6.56 -12.91 2.47
CA GLN A 172 6.49 -12.03 1.30
C GLN A 172 6.50 -10.55 1.73
N LEU A 173 5.70 -10.19 2.72
CA LEU A 173 5.68 -8.83 3.27
C LEU A 173 7.06 -8.43 3.84
N LYS A 174 7.74 -9.35 4.52
CA LYS A 174 9.11 -9.13 5.03
C LYS A 174 10.10 -8.92 3.88
N GLU A 175 10.04 -9.70 2.81
CA GLU A 175 10.91 -9.53 1.64
C GLU A 175 10.74 -8.13 1.04
N LEU A 176 9.50 -7.69 0.84
CA LEU A 176 9.20 -6.34 0.34
C LEU A 176 9.69 -5.25 1.30
N ALA A 177 9.44 -5.41 2.60
CA ALA A 177 9.81 -4.41 3.61
C ALA A 177 11.32 -4.30 3.84
N THR A 178 12.14 -5.26 3.40
CA THR A 178 13.59 -5.25 3.65
C THR A 178 14.45 -5.18 2.39
N GLY A 179 13.87 -5.47 1.21
CA GLY A 179 14.62 -5.61 -0.04
C GLY A 179 14.63 -4.37 -0.95
N TYR A 180 13.74 -3.42 -0.75
CA TYR A 180 13.39 -2.42 -1.76
C TYR A 180 13.42 -0.96 -1.26
N GLY A 181 14.15 -0.69 -0.18
CA GLY A 181 14.30 0.65 0.38
C GLY A 181 13.11 1.08 1.25
N SER A 182 12.93 2.39 1.39
CA SER A 182 11.83 2.95 2.19
C SER A 182 10.51 2.81 1.47
N ILE A 183 9.49 2.38 2.21
CA ILE A 183 8.11 2.27 1.76
C ILE A 183 7.30 3.37 2.45
N PHE A 184 6.59 4.22 1.67
CA PHE A 184 5.73 5.25 2.25
C PHE A 184 4.35 4.71 2.61
N LEU A 185 3.87 3.71 1.85
CA LEU A 185 2.54 3.13 2.02
C LEU A 185 2.56 1.65 1.66
N ALA A 186 1.92 0.83 2.52
CA ALA A 186 1.60 -0.55 2.23
C ALA A 186 0.07 -0.72 2.14
N TRP A 187 -0.37 -1.16 0.97
CA TRP A 187 -1.78 -1.27 0.60
C TRP A 187 -2.27 -2.71 0.77
N PHE A 188 -3.28 -2.90 1.61
CA PHE A 188 -3.88 -4.20 1.92
C PHE A 188 -5.34 -4.25 1.47
N ASP A 189 -5.61 -5.09 0.49
CA ASP A 189 -6.93 -5.25 -0.10
C ASP A 189 -7.93 -5.94 0.84
N GLY A 190 -9.19 -5.50 0.78
CA GLY A 190 -10.30 -6.16 1.49
C GLY A 190 -10.82 -7.41 0.79
N ALA A 191 -10.47 -7.64 -0.49
CA ALA A 191 -10.84 -8.85 -1.21
C ALA A 191 -10.06 -10.06 -0.68
N ASN A 192 -10.78 -11.06 -0.20
CA ASN A 192 -10.19 -12.26 0.36
C ASN A 192 -11.17 -13.44 0.37
N GLY A 193 -10.70 -14.60 -0.02
CA GLY A 193 -11.47 -15.83 -0.16
C GLY A 193 -12.40 -15.84 -1.39
N GLY A 194 -12.62 -16.98 -1.95
CA GLY A 194 -13.43 -17.18 -3.13
C GLY A 194 -12.93 -18.32 -4.02
N ASP A 195 -13.32 -18.29 -5.27
CA ASP A 195 -12.90 -19.27 -6.27
C ASP A 195 -11.44 -19.05 -6.67
N GLY A 196 -10.71 -20.13 -6.91
CA GLY A 196 -9.31 -20.07 -7.30
C GLY A 196 -8.76 -21.42 -7.75
N TYR A 197 -7.51 -21.43 -8.14
CA TYR A 197 -6.81 -22.63 -8.59
C TYR A 197 -6.11 -23.39 -7.45
N TYR A 198 -5.67 -22.70 -6.43
CA TYR A 198 -5.14 -23.20 -5.17
C TYR A 198 -4.23 -24.43 -5.27
N GLY A 199 -3.16 -24.31 -6.08
CA GLY A 199 -2.16 -25.36 -6.23
C GLY A 199 -2.59 -26.54 -7.12
N GLY A 200 -3.54 -26.34 -8.00
CA GLY A 200 -4.00 -27.32 -8.98
C GLY A 200 -5.46 -27.72 -8.82
N ALA A 201 -6.09 -27.42 -7.69
CA ALA A 201 -7.49 -27.68 -7.45
C ALA A 201 -8.33 -26.43 -7.75
N ARG A 202 -9.24 -26.53 -8.72
CA ARG A 202 -10.26 -25.50 -8.96
C ARG A 202 -11.36 -25.62 -7.93
N GLU A 203 -11.33 -24.79 -6.92
CA GLU A 203 -12.26 -24.85 -5.80
C GLU A 203 -12.57 -23.48 -5.23
N ARG A 204 -13.51 -23.43 -4.30
CA ARG A 204 -13.81 -22.23 -3.52
C ARG A 204 -13.27 -22.41 -2.10
N ARG A 205 -12.47 -21.45 -1.62
CA ARG A 205 -12.00 -21.40 -0.25
C ARG A 205 -12.62 -20.24 0.50
N SER A 206 -13.20 -20.54 1.66
CA SER A 206 -13.74 -19.55 2.58
C SER A 206 -12.86 -19.47 3.81
N ILE A 207 -12.70 -18.25 4.32
CA ILE A 207 -11.91 -17.98 5.52
C ILE A 207 -12.75 -17.15 6.51
N ASP A 208 -12.41 -17.18 7.76
CA ASP A 208 -12.88 -16.18 8.71
C ASP A 208 -12.10 -14.89 8.50
N ARG A 209 -12.68 -13.96 7.74
CA ARG A 209 -12.05 -12.68 7.35
C ARG A 209 -11.67 -11.82 8.55
N SER A 210 -12.35 -11.97 9.68
CA SER A 210 -12.09 -11.18 10.88
C SER A 210 -10.85 -11.62 11.64
N ALA A 211 -10.45 -12.90 11.52
CA ALA A 211 -9.40 -13.49 12.35
C ALA A 211 -8.23 -14.09 11.56
N TYR A 212 -8.48 -14.63 10.36
CA TYR A 212 -7.54 -15.46 9.61
C TYR A 212 -6.16 -14.83 9.41
N TYR A 213 -6.09 -13.55 9.04
CA TYR A 213 -4.81 -12.89 8.75
C TYR A 213 -4.10 -12.38 10.00
N ASP A 214 -4.77 -12.37 11.17
CA ASP A 214 -4.24 -11.70 12.37
C ASP A 214 -3.59 -10.36 11.99
N TRP A 215 -4.41 -9.45 11.48
CA TRP A 215 -3.97 -8.20 10.89
C TRP A 215 -3.10 -7.36 11.81
N LYS A 216 -3.43 -7.36 13.11
CA LYS A 216 -2.63 -6.62 14.10
C LYS A 216 -1.18 -7.10 14.13
N ALA A 217 -0.96 -8.41 14.15
CA ALA A 217 0.39 -8.97 14.09
C ALA A 217 1.03 -8.78 12.71
N THR A 218 0.25 -8.94 11.63
CA THR A 218 0.74 -8.78 10.26
C THR A 218 1.21 -7.35 9.99
N TRP A 219 0.42 -6.34 10.35
CA TRP A 219 0.81 -4.93 10.25
C TRP A 219 1.96 -4.58 11.21
N GLY A 220 1.98 -5.18 12.40
CA GLY A 220 3.08 -5.02 13.35
C GLY A 220 4.43 -5.48 12.80
N GLU A 221 4.45 -6.56 11.99
CA GLU A 221 5.67 -7.02 11.32
C GLU A 221 6.16 -6.04 10.25
N LEU A 222 5.27 -5.35 9.54
CA LEU A 222 5.63 -4.28 8.63
C LEU A 222 6.19 -3.07 9.38
N LYS A 223 5.46 -2.55 10.37
CA LYS A 223 5.84 -1.35 11.13
C LYS A 223 7.19 -1.50 11.86
N LYS A 224 7.55 -2.70 12.32
CA LYS A 224 8.88 -2.97 12.88
C LYS A 224 10.02 -2.71 11.90
N ARG A 225 9.80 -2.90 10.60
CA ARG A 225 10.82 -2.78 9.54
C ARG A 225 10.73 -1.44 8.81
N GLN A 226 9.53 -0.92 8.69
CA GLN A 226 9.17 0.32 7.99
C GLN A 226 8.30 1.18 8.93
N PRO A 227 8.87 1.76 10.01
CA PRO A 227 8.08 2.50 11.00
C PRO A 227 7.37 3.72 10.38
N GLY A 228 7.97 4.33 9.35
CA GLY A 228 7.39 5.46 8.63
C GLY A 228 6.35 5.09 7.56
N ALA A 229 6.12 3.80 7.28
CA ALA A 229 5.13 3.39 6.30
C ALA A 229 3.70 3.58 6.83
N VAL A 230 2.84 4.19 6.04
CA VAL A 230 1.40 4.26 6.28
C VAL A 230 0.75 2.94 5.86
N ILE A 231 -0.20 2.44 6.64
CA ILE A 231 -0.97 1.24 6.33
C ILE A 231 -2.35 1.64 5.84
N PHE A 232 -2.65 1.26 4.61
CA PHE A 232 -3.96 1.38 4.00
C PHE A 232 -4.72 0.05 4.09
N SER A 233 -5.98 0.11 4.46
CA SER A 233 -7.00 -0.94 4.24
C SER A 233 -8.41 -0.35 4.41
N ASP A 234 -9.46 -1.14 4.22
CA ASP A 234 -10.85 -0.71 4.43
C ASP A 234 -11.10 -0.12 5.82
N VAL A 235 -10.31 -0.54 6.80
CA VAL A 235 -10.46 -0.17 8.21
C VAL A 235 -9.37 0.77 8.73
N GLY A 236 -8.37 1.04 7.96
CA GLY A 236 -7.12 1.67 8.38
C GLY A 236 -6.05 0.60 8.66
N PRO A 237 -5.17 0.75 9.66
CA PRO A 237 -5.25 1.68 10.81
C PRO A 237 -4.84 3.13 10.52
N ASP A 238 -4.09 3.39 9.43
CA ASP A 238 -3.57 4.73 9.17
C ASP A 238 -4.42 5.48 8.12
N VAL A 239 -4.83 4.81 7.03
CA VAL A 239 -5.67 5.33 5.95
C VAL A 239 -6.74 4.30 5.62
N ARG A 240 -7.97 4.74 5.38
CA ARG A 240 -9.09 3.87 5.01
C ARG A 240 -9.45 4.00 3.54
N TRP A 241 -9.99 2.94 2.99
CA TRP A 241 -10.66 3.01 1.71
C TRP A 241 -11.94 3.85 1.79
N VAL A 242 -12.18 4.68 0.77
CA VAL A 242 -13.40 5.49 0.68
C VAL A 242 -14.68 4.65 0.46
N GLY A 243 -14.52 3.36 0.13
CA GLY A 243 -15.64 2.42 0.01
C GLY A 243 -16.22 2.30 -1.39
N ASN A 244 -15.60 2.88 -2.41
CA ASN A 244 -15.95 2.73 -3.82
C ASN A 244 -14.74 3.01 -4.73
N GLU A 245 -14.79 2.50 -5.96
CA GLU A 245 -13.80 2.71 -7.03
C GLU A 245 -14.28 3.72 -8.07
N SER A 246 -15.28 4.52 -7.72
CA SER A 246 -15.91 5.50 -8.62
C SER A 246 -15.30 6.90 -8.49
N GLY A 247 -14.32 7.07 -7.63
CA GLY A 247 -13.57 8.30 -7.49
C GLY A 247 -14.28 9.40 -6.69
N TYR A 248 -15.19 9.08 -5.78
CA TYR A 248 -15.88 10.08 -4.97
C TYR A 248 -15.87 9.75 -3.47
N ALA A 249 -15.81 10.82 -2.68
CA ALA A 249 -16.02 10.79 -1.24
C ALA A 249 -17.42 11.31 -0.86
N GLY A 250 -17.84 11.08 0.37
CA GLY A 250 -19.07 11.66 0.91
C GLY A 250 -18.96 13.18 1.11
N TYR A 251 -20.10 13.82 1.26
CA TYR A 251 -20.17 15.23 1.65
C TYR A 251 -21.10 15.37 2.85
N PRO A 252 -20.56 15.59 4.06
CA PRO A 252 -19.13 15.71 4.40
C PRO A 252 -18.39 14.36 4.34
N CYS A 253 -17.04 14.42 4.28
CA CYS A 253 -16.13 13.29 4.47
C CYS A 253 -15.21 13.60 5.65
N TRP A 254 -15.44 12.95 6.78
CA TRP A 254 -14.66 13.17 8.00
C TRP A 254 -13.37 12.35 7.96
N ALA A 255 -12.26 12.96 8.34
CA ALA A 255 -11.00 12.25 8.56
C ALA A 255 -11.05 11.36 9.83
N THR A 256 -11.91 11.74 10.78
CA THR A 256 -12.18 10.89 11.94
C THR A 256 -13.05 9.69 11.55
N TYR A 257 -12.75 8.52 12.13
CA TYR A 257 -13.42 7.28 11.78
C TYR A 257 -13.47 6.29 12.93
N THR A 258 -14.60 5.60 13.05
CA THR A 258 -14.75 4.41 13.89
C THR A 258 -15.24 3.28 13.00
N PRO A 259 -14.38 2.31 12.60
CA PRO A 259 -14.81 1.21 11.76
C PRO A 259 -15.86 0.35 12.47
N VAL A 260 -16.88 -0.05 11.73
CA VAL A 260 -17.97 -0.89 12.25
C VAL A 260 -17.98 -2.22 11.48
N PRO A 261 -17.82 -3.37 12.18
CA PRO A 261 -17.84 -4.65 11.52
C PRO A 261 -19.23 -4.99 10.96
N LEU A 262 -19.27 -5.80 9.90
CA LEU A 262 -20.52 -6.32 9.32
C LEU A 262 -21.24 -7.24 10.30
N GLN A 263 -20.50 -8.05 11.06
CA GLN A 263 -21.04 -8.97 12.06
C GLN A 263 -20.84 -8.40 13.47
N ALA A 264 -21.89 -8.24 14.22
CA ALA A 264 -21.83 -7.78 15.60
C ALA A 264 -20.99 -8.72 16.46
N GLY A 265 -20.14 -8.14 17.31
CA GLY A 265 -19.28 -8.90 18.23
C GLY A 265 -17.96 -9.39 17.62
N THR A 266 -17.68 -9.05 16.33
CA THR A 266 -16.36 -9.28 15.74
C THR A 266 -15.55 -7.98 15.71
N GLU A 267 -14.21 -8.12 15.62
CA GLU A 267 -13.34 -6.97 15.39
C GLU A 267 -13.39 -6.53 13.93
N PRO A 268 -13.35 -5.22 13.64
CA PRO A 268 -13.25 -4.72 12.28
C PRO A 268 -11.94 -5.17 11.62
N ALA A 269 -12.05 -5.73 10.42
CA ALA A 269 -10.91 -6.19 9.63
C ALA A 269 -11.15 -5.92 8.13
N PRO A 270 -10.10 -5.86 7.30
CA PRO A 270 -10.25 -5.74 5.86
C PRO A 270 -11.22 -6.77 5.27
N GLY A 271 -12.19 -6.30 4.48
CA GLY A 271 -13.26 -7.11 3.91
C GLY A 271 -14.42 -7.43 4.85
N THR A 272 -14.47 -6.84 6.06
CA THR A 272 -15.53 -7.13 7.07
C THR A 272 -16.26 -5.91 7.59
N VAL A 273 -16.10 -4.74 6.98
CA VAL A 273 -16.67 -3.47 7.46
C VAL A 273 -17.77 -2.94 6.55
N ARG A 274 -18.54 -2.01 7.07
CA ARG A 274 -19.57 -1.30 6.33
C ARG A 274 -18.92 -0.20 5.48
N TYR A 275 -18.73 -0.44 4.19
CA TYR A 275 -18.06 0.48 3.25
C TYR A 275 -18.69 1.88 3.18
N ARG A 276 -20.01 1.99 3.32
CA ARG A 276 -20.68 3.30 3.36
C ARG A 276 -20.11 4.23 4.42
N LEU A 277 -19.73 3.70 5.60
CA LEU A 277 -19.08 4.50 6.64
C LEU A 277 -17.68 4.95 6.23
N GLY A 278 -17.00 4.20 5.36
CA GLY A 278 -15.72 4.62 4.76
C GLY A 278 -15.88 5.88 3.92
N THR A 279 -16.97 5.99 3.15
CA THR A 279 -17.26 7.13 2.27
C THR A 279 -17.46 8.44 3.05
N GLU A 280 -18.18 8.39 4.17
CA GLU A 280 -18.55 9.57 4.95
C GLU A 280 -17.58 9.84 6.12
N GLY A 281 -16.92 8.80 6.63
CA GLY A 281 -16.23 8.87 7.91
C GLY A 281 -17.18 8.95 9.09
N THR A 282 -16.70 9.37 10.25
CA THR A 282 -17.50 9.51 11.47
C THR A 282 -17.16 10.81 12.17
N MET A 283 -18.13 11.72 12.32
CA MET A 283 -17.90 13.06 12.88
C MET A 283 -17.18 13.01 14.25
N ASP A 284 -17.61 12.13 15.15
CA ASP A 284 -16.99 11.91 16.46
C ASP A 284 -16.18 10.60 16.48
N GLY A 285 -15.49 10.30 15.37
CA GLY A 285 -14.74 9.06 15.21
C GLY A 285 -13.60 8.92 16.22
N LYS A 286 -13.39 7.69 16.70
CA LYS A 286 -12.41 7.37 17.71
C LYS A 286 -10.96 7.55 17.23
N TYR A 287 -10.73 7.42 15.93
CA TYR A 287 -9.41 7.45 15.30
C TYR A 287 -9.37 8.51 14.20
N TRP A 288 -8.19 9.06 13.94
CA TRP A 288 -7.95 9.88 12.77
C TRP A 288 -7.47 8.95 11.65
N ILE A 289 -8.37 8.58 10.75
CA ILE A 289 -8.13 7.65 9.65
C ILE A 289 -8.76 8.28 8.40
N PRO A 290 -8.02 9.12 7.65
CA PRO A 290 -8.52 9.80 6.46
C PRO A 290 -8.85 8.78 5.37
N ALA A 291 -9.75 9.18 4.46
CA ALA A 291 -10.12 8.35 3.32
C ALA A 291 -9.13 8.54 2.16
N GLU A 292 -8.76 7.44 1.54
CA GLU A 292 -8.17 7.40 0.21
C GLU A 292 -9.27 7.17 -0.82
N VAL A 293 -9.25 7.98 -1.87
CA VAL A 293 -10.14 7.86 -3.02
C VAL A 293 -9.34 7.26 -4.16
N ASP A 294 -9.70 6.08 -4.59
CA ASP A 294 -9.09 5.40 -5.72
C ASP A 294 -10.03 5.38 -6.93
N VAL A 295 -9.47 5.52 -8.11
CA VAL A 295 -10.20 5.50 -9.38
C VAL A 295 -9.26 5.06 -10.50
N SER A 296 -9.76 4.17 -11.36
CA SER A 296 -9.02 3.79 -12.57
C SER A 296 -9.19 4.84 -13.66
N ILE A 297 -8.14 5.08 -14.46
CA ILE A 297 -8.16 6.00 -15.59
C ILE A 297 -8.76 5.38 -16.86
N ARG A 298 -9.11 4.10 -16.81
CA ARG A 298 -9.76 3.33 -17.88
C ARG A 298 -10.72 2.29 -17.26
N PRO A 299 -11.61 1.66 -18.03
CA PRO A 299 -12.44 0.57 -17.50
C PRO A 299 -11.58 -0.58 -16.96
N GLY A 300 -11.75 -0.90 -15.66
CA GLY A 300 -10.96 -1.89 -14.93
C GLY A 300 -9.55 -1.41 -14.53
N TRP A 301 -8.84 -2.27 -13.77
CA TRP A 301 -7.50 -1.99 -13.24
C TRP A 301 -6.37 -2.51 -14.13
N PHE A 302 -6.64 -3.52 -15.00
CA PHE A 302 -5.69 -4.15 -15.93
C PHE A 302 -6.04 -3.96 -17.39
#